data_04aa1fd53963fa6846b548cbc79f2360
#
_entry.id   04aa1fd53963fa6846b548cbc79f2360
#
_cell.length_a   1.000
_cell.length_b   1.000
_cell.length_c   1.000
_cell.angle_alpha   90.00
_cell.angle_beta   90.00
_cell.angle_gamma   90.00
#
_symmetry.space_group_name_H-M   'P 1'
#
loop_
_entity.id
_entity.type
_entity.pdbx_description
1 polymer ?
#
loop_
_entity_poly.entity_id
_entity_poly.type
_entity_poly.pdbx_seq_one_letter_code
_entity_poly.pdbx_strand_id
1 'polypeptide(L)'
;MKKVLLMIVMAMTCCLWAVADDEATELNCEVEVNSDKISNGSRDVFNDLKQAITDYMNTTKWTNATFGTNEKIYCKLLLTLSSWDDATGVMQGDLQIQSQRPVFNSSYTTAIINFRDTKLNFTYESGRPLTFSEMEMEDNLTAILNFWAYMIIAMDFDTFELKGGDPYYERAANVVRLAQSTSETGWKAFEDNTNRSAVLSAFTDTKTAPIRQMLYDYHRMGLDQMVVTVDKGRSTITHTLENLAKIYDVAPLSVCLTMFKDAKLDELVNIYSKANTTEKESVYEMLYQVYPSENKRLEQIKQQSSN
;
A
#
# COMPACT_ATOMS: atom_id res chain seq x y z
N MET A 1 59.20 19.80 14.95
CA MET A 1 58.33 20.29 13.88
C MET A 1 57.91 19.23 12.86
N LYS A 2 58.82 18.41 12.28
CA LYS A 2 58.42 17.36 11.31
C LYS A 2 57.47 16.28 11.86
N LYS A 3 57.57 15.88 13.14
CA LYS A 3 56.71 14.87 13.78
C LYS A 3 55.29 15.40 14.08
N VAL A 4 55.16 16.70 14.38
CA VAL A 4 53.86 17.33 14.61
C VAL A 4 53.12 17.57 13.29
N LEU A 5 53.83 17.87 12.21
CA LEU A 5 53.27 18.01 10.88
C LEU A 5 52.74 16.66 10.34
N LEU A 6 53.42 15.54 10.64
CA LEU A 6 53.01 14.20 10.24
C LEU A 6 51.73 13.75 10.98
N MET A 7 51.58 14.10 12.27
CA MET A 7 50.34 13.81 13.03
C MET A 7 49.13 14.62 12.56
N ILE A 8 49.35 15.90 12.14
CA ILE A 8 48.26 16.72 11.61
C ILE A 8 47.78 16.20 10.24
N VAL A 9 48.71 15.74 9.38
CA VAL A 9 48.33 15.15 8.08
C VAL A 9 47.63 13.82 8.28
N MET A 10 48.01 12.99 9.28
CA MET A 10 47.35 11.70 9.58
C MET A 10 45.98 11.88 10.25
N ALA A 11 45.78 12.98 11.00
CA ALA A 11 44.47 13.34 11.57
C ALA A 11 43.49 13.90 10.50
N MET A 12 44.00 14.59 9.46
CA MET A 12 43.17 15.08 8.35
C MET A 12 42.75 14.00 7.38
N THR A 13 43.46 12.88 7.27
CA THR A 13 43.07 11.75 6.41
C THR A 13 42.04 10.84 7.06
N CYS A 14 41.81 10.86 8.37
CA CYS A 14 40.79 10.12 9.06
C CYS A 14 39.37 10.74 8.99
N CYS A 15 39.25 12.02 8.57
CA CYS A 15 37.95 12.70 8.50
C CYS A 15 37.25 12.63 7.12
N LEU A 16 37.79 11.86 6.16
CA LEU A 16 37.24 11.79 4.79
C LEU A 16 36.52 10.49 4.45
N TRP A 17 36.24 9.66 5.44
CA TRP A 17 35.33 8.52 5.26
C TRP A 17 34.04 8.76 6.05
N ALA A 18 33.39 9.91 5.83
CA ALA A 18 31.98 9.96 5.89
C ALA A 18 31.50 9.16 4.66
N VAL A 19 31.30 7.85 4.81
CA VAL A 19 30.43 7.11 3.94
C VAL A 19 29.13 7.91 4.00
N ALA A 20 28.78 8.58 2.89
CA ALA A 20 27.41 8.99 2.70
C ALA A 20 26.65 7.66 2.78
N ASP A 21 26.00 7.39 3.91
CA ASP A 21 24.91 6.40 3.93
C ASP A 21 23.97 6.89 2.83
N ASP A 22 23.93 6.17 1.73
CA ASP A 22 22.89 6.37 0.71
C ASP A 22 21.58 6.22 1.47
N GLU A 23 20.95 7.37 1.79
CA GLU A 23 19.67 7.35 2.49
C GLU A 23 18.73 6.43 1.71
N ALA A 24 18.43 5.27 2.30
CA ALA A 24 17.59 4.30 1.65
C ALA A 24 16.24 4.94 1.34
N THR A 25 15.77 4.78 0.11
CA THR A 25 14.41 5.18 -0.28
C THR A 25 13.38 4.32 0.46
N GLU A 26 12.17 4.82 0.59
CA GLU A 26 11.14 4.23 1.45
C GLU A 26 10.58 2.91 0.91
N LEU A 27 10.50 2.78 -0.41
CA LEU A 27 9.85 1.64 -1.06
C LEU A 27 10.85 0.59 -1.55
N ASN A 28 10.46 -0.67 -1.43
CA ASN A 28 11.03 -1.82 -2.14
C ASN A 28 9.91 -2.40 -3.03
N CYS A 29 9.77 -1.82 -4.21
CA CYS A 29 8.67 -2.08 -5.12
C CYS A 29 9.08 -3.08 -6.20
N GLU A 30 8.39 -4.23 -6.23
CA GLU A 30 8.45 -5.18 -7.33
C GLU A 30 7.42 -4.77 -8.39
N VAL A 31 7.84 -4.66 -9.65
CA VAL A 31 6.96 -4.28 -10.76
C VAL A 31 6.87 -5.42 -11.78
N GLU A 32 5.66 -5.75 -12.19
CA GLU A 32 5.39 -6.68 -13.28
C GLU A 32 4.47 -6.03 -14.31
N VAL A 33 4.73 -6.28 -15.59
CA VAL A 33 3.88 -5.86 -16.70
C VAL A 33 3.46 -7.10 -17.48
N ASN A 34 2.15 -7.38 -17.43
CA ASN A 34 1.52 -8.43 -18.23
C ASN A 34 0.89 -7.81 -19.46
N SER A 35 1.39 -8.19 -20.64
CA SER A 35 0.91 -7.75 -21.96
C SER A 35 0.38 -8.91 -22.81
N ASP A 36 -0.01 -10.05 -22.20
CA ASP A 36 -0.43 -11.25 -22.93
C ASP A 36 -1.66 -11.03 -23.83
N LYS A 37 -2.48 -10.02 -23.51
CA LYS A 37 -3.67 -9.66 -24.32
C LYS A 37 -3.33 -8.79 -25.54
N ILE A 38 -2.08 -8.30 -25.62
CA ILE A 38 -1.64 -7.42 -26.72
C ILE A 38 -0.94 -8.26 -27.76
N SER A 39 -1.56 -8.37 -28.93
CA SER A 39 -1.08 -9.24 -30.02
C SER A 39 -0.06 -8.58 -30.94
N ASN A 40 0.03 -7.24 -30.95
CA ASN A 40 0.84 -6.46 -31.89
C ASN A 40 1.96 -5.71 -31.16
N GLY A 41 3.11 -5.54 -31.82
CA GLY A 41 4.20 -4.66 -31.41
C GLY A 41 5.39 -5.38 -30.73
N SER A 42 6.46 -4.61 -30.53
CA SER A 42 7.67 -5.09 -29.86
C SER A 42 7.42 -5.25 -28.36
N ARG A 43 7.81 -6.40 -27.81
CA ARG A 43 7.79 -6.64 -26.36
C ARG A 43 8.79 -5.78 -25.58
N ASP A 44 9.72 -5.13 -26.27
CA ASP A 44 10.76 -4.30 -25.65
C ASP A 44 10.14 -3.08 -24.95
N VAL A 45 9.08 -2.46 -25.51
CA VAL A 45 8.41 -1.33 -24.89
C VAL A 45 7.83 -1.69 -23.49
N PHE A 46 7.34 -2.92 -23.31
CA PHE A 46 6.79 -3.36 -22.01
C PHE A 46 7.89 -3.66 -21.01
N ASN A 47 9.05 -4.13 -21.46
CA ASN A 47 10.25 -4.32 -20.62
C ASN A 47 10.79 -2.94 -20.18
N ASP A 48 10.87 -2.00 -21.11
CA ASP A 48 11.30 -0.61 -20.81
C ASP A 48 10.34 0.06 -19.83
N LEU A 49 9.02 -0.09 -20.04
CA LEU A 49 8.00 0.40 -19.12
C LEU A 49 8.17 -0.21 -17.70
N LYS A 50 8.35 -1.53 -17.62
CA LYS A 50 8.60 -2.21 -16.36
C LYS A 50 9.82 -1.63 -15.65
N GLN A 51 10.94 -1.47 -16.37
CA GLN A 51 12.17 -0.92 -15.81
C GLN A 51 11.97 0.52 -15.36
N ALA A 52 11.36 1.38 -16.21
CA ALA A 52 11.11 2.78 -15.87
C ALA A 52 10.26 2.93 -14.61
N ILE A 53 9.19 2.15 -14.46
CA ILE A 53 8.36 2.16 -13.25
C ILE A 53 9.15 1.62 -12.04
N THR A 54 9.94 0.54 -12.22
CA THR A 54 10.75 -0.03 -11.13
C THR A 54 11.74 1.01 -10.60
N ASP A 55 12.46 1.68 -11.50
CA ASP A 55 13.42 2.72 -11.13
C ASP A 55 12.72 3.89 -10.48
N TYR A 56 11.63 4.37 -11.06
CA TYR A 56 10.84 5.49 -10.52
C TYR A 56 10.37 5.23 -9.09
N MET A 57 9.76 4.08 -8.83
CA MET A 57 9.22 3.74 -7.52
C MET A 57 10.32 3.54 -6.46
N ASN A 58 11.47 2.99 -6.86
CA ASN A 58 12.53 2.62 -5.91
C ASN A 58 13.61 3.68 -5.72
N THR A 59 13.71 4.68 -6.61
CA THR A 59 14.73 5.73 -6.50
C THR A 59 14.16 7.09 -6.11
N THR A 60 12.86 7.31 -6.26
CA THR A 60 12.21 8.53 -5.80
C THR A 60 12.20 8.59 -4.28
N LYS A 61 12.59 9.75 -3.72
CA LYS A 61 12.47 10.04 -2.29
C LYS A 61 11.05 10.54 -2.00
N TRP A 62 10.25 9.70 -1.38
CA TRP A 62 8.82 9.98 -1.14
C TRP A 62 8.56 10.76 0.13
N THR A 63 9.47 10.70 1.10
CA THR A 63 9.29 11.30 2.44
C THR A 63 10.57 12.01 2.88
N ASN A 64 10.47 12.75 4.00
CA ASN A 64 11.64 13.29 4.69
C ASN A 64 12.11 12.37 5.82
N ALA A 65 11.49 11.19 5.97
CA ALA A 65 11.91 10.22 6.97
C ALA A 65 13.18 9.48 6.52
N THR A 66 14.00 9.07 7.48
CA THR A 66 15.17 8.24 7.23
C THR A 66 14.80 6.78 7.38
N PHE A 67 15.05 5.99 6.35
CA PHE A 67 14.81 4.54 6.32
C PHE A 67 16.13 3.79 6.32
N GLY A 68 16.25 2.76 7.15
CA GLY A 68 17.29 1.75 7.01
C GLY A 68 17.00 0.81 5.84
N THR A 69 18.02 0.15 5.32
CA THR A 69 17.88 -0.78 4.19
C THR A 69 16.85 -1.90 4.45
N ASN A 70 16.72 -2.33 5.72
CA ASN A 70 15.77 -3.38 6.13
C ASN A 70 14.39 -2.84 6.56
N GLU A 71 14.18 -1.52 6.50
CA GLU A 71 12.93 -0.86 6.92
C GLU A 71 12.05 -0.48 5.73
N LYS A 72 12.54 -0.73 4.50
CA LYS A 72 11.79 -0.41 3.29
C LYS A 72 10.44 -1.12 3.28
N ILE A 73 9.42 -0.39 2.85
CA ILE A 73 8.06 -0.90 2.68
C ILE A 73 8.02 -1.78 1.43
N TYR A 74 7.78 -3.07 1.61
CA TYR A 74 7.61 -3.98 0.47
C TYR A 74 6.25 -3.76 -0.19
N CYS A 75 6.28 -3.56 -1.50
CA CYS A 75 5.08 -3.48 -2.31
C CYS A 75 5.28 -4.11 -3.69
N LYS A 76 4.16 -4.46 -4.33
CA LYS A 76 4.14 -5.02 -5.68
C LYS A 76 3.10 -4.31 -6.52
N LEU A 77 3.48 -3.93 -7.73
CA LEU A 77 2.63 -3.37 -8.76
C LEU A 77 2.58 -4.34 -9.95
N LEU A 78 1.40 -4.87 -10.27
CA LEU A 78 1.18 -5.69 -11.45
C LEU A 78 0.26 -4.94 -12.41
N LEU A 79 0.83 -4.46 -13.51
CA LEU A 79 0.10 -3.85 -14.62
C LEU A 79 -0.37 -4.97 -15.55
N THR A 80 -1.69 -5.11 -15.74
CA THR A 80 -2.28 -6.03 -16.73
C THR A 80 -2.86 -5.19 -17.86
N LEU A 81 -2.10 -5.06 -18.94
CA LEU A 81 -2.49 -4.25 -20.09
C LEU A 81 -3.54 -4.98 -20.93
N SER A 82 -4.60 -4.26 -21.28
CA SER A 82 -5.71 -4.76 -22.11
C SER A 82 -5.66 -4.20 -23.52
N SER A 83 -5.07 -3.03 -23.72
CA SER A 83 -4.87 -2.40 -25.04
C SER A 83 -3.61 -1.55 -25.07
N TRP A 84 -3.04 -1.42 -26.25
CA TRP A 84 -1.94 -0.54 -26.60
C TRP A 84 -2.11 -0.04 -28.02
N ASP A 85 -2.04 1.26 -28.22
CA ASP A 85 -1.97 1.90 -29.50
C ASP A 85 -0.51 2.29 -29.78
N ASP A 86 0.13 1.56 -30.68
CA ASP A 86 1.54 1.75 -31.05
C ASP A 86 1.82 3.13 -31.66
N ALA A 87 0.83 3.71 -32.36
CA ALA A 87 1.00 5.00 -33.01
C ALA A 87 0.97 6.19 -32.03
N THR A 88 0.23 6.06 -30.95
CA THR A 88 0.04 7.13 -29.94
C THR A 88 0.70 6.85 -28.61
N GLY A 89 1.17 5.62 -28.38
CA GLY A 89 1.73 5.17 -27.12
C GLY A 89 0.69 5.00 -25.99
N VAL A 90 -0.61 5.13 -26.31
CA VAL A 90 -1.69 5.01 -25.30
C VAL A 90 -1.85 3.56 -24.86
N MET A 91 -1.81 3.34 -23.55
CA MET A 91 -2.00 2.04 -22.89
C MET A 91 -3.18 2.10 -21.93
N GLN A 92 -3.94 1.01 -21.87
CA GLN A 92 -5.05 0.84 -20.90
C GLN A 92 -4.99 -0.55 -20.28
N GLY A 93 -5.51 -0.65 -19.06
CA GLY A 93 -5.53 -1.92 -18.33
C GLY A 93 -5.99 -1.76 -16.90
N ASP A 94 -5.47 -2.66 -16.06
CA ASP A 94 -5.68 -2.66 -14.61
C ASP A 94 -4.34 -2.65 -13.90
N LEU A 95 -4.29 -2.04 -12.72
CA LEU A 95 -3.16 -2.05 -11.83
C LEU A 95 -3.54 -2.78 -10.54
N GLN A 96 -2.90 -3.91 -10.25
CA GLN A 96 -2.98 -4.57 -8.95
C GLN A 96 -1.90 -3.99 -8.04
N ILE A 97 -2.32 -3.51 -6.87
CA ILE A 97 -1.45 -2.95 -5.84
C ILE A 97 -1.46 -3.89 -4.64
N GLN A 98 -0.28 -4.30 -4.22
CA GLN A 98 -0.10 -5.05 -2.98
C GLN A 98 0.97 -4.39 -2.12
N SER A 99 0.75 -4.33 -0.81
CA SER A 99 1.78 -3.99 0.16
C SER A 99 1.66 -4.85 1.39
N GLN A 100 2.79 -5.07 2.05
CA GLN A 100 2.85 -5.90 3.25
C GLN A 100 3.96 -5.40 4.18
N ARG A 101 3.80 -5.70 5.46
CA ARG A 101 4.82 -5.42 6.47
C ARG A 101 5.12 -6.67 7.32
N PRO A 102 6.33 -6.79 7.88
CA PRO A 102 6.63 -7.82 8.86
C PRO A 102 5.87 -7.57 10.16
N VAL A 103 5.41 -8.63 10.81
CA VAL A 103 4.86 -8.59 12.17
C VAL A 103 6.03 -8.64 13.15
N PHE A 104 5.99 -7.78 14.18
CA PHE A 104 7.08 -7.62 15.14
C PHE A 104 7.55 -8.94 15.73
N ASN A 105 8.86 -9.14 15.72
CA ASN A 105 9.56 -10.32 16.25
C ASN A 105 8.98 -11.67 15.75
N SER A 106 8.59 -11.74 14.50
CA SER A 106 8.00 -12.90 13.83
C SER A 106 8.57 -13.04 12.41
N SER A 107 8.50 -14.23 11.85
CA SER A 107 8.76 -14.45 10.41
C SER A 107 7.53 -14.22 9.54
N TYR A 108 6.39 -13.85 10.16
CA TYR A 108 5.13 -13.61 9.46
C TYR A 108 5.08 -12.21 8.88
N THR A 109 4.58 -12.09 7.64
CA THR A 109 4.25 -10.82 7.00
C THR A 109 2.75 -10.70 6.82
N THR A 110 2.21 -9.51 7.09
CA THR A 110 0.78 -9.22 6.98
C THR A 110 0.52 -8.26 5.82
N ALA A 111 -0.51 -8.55 5.02
CA ALA A 111 -0.90 -7.69 3.93
C ALA A 111 -1.56 -6.40 4.46
N ILE A 112 -1.14 -5.25 3.95
CA ILE A 112 -1.77 -3.95 4.23
C ILE A 112 -2.73 -3.57 3.11
N ILE A 113 -2.29 -3.71 1.87
CA ILE A 113 -3.07 -3.43 0.67
C ILE A 113 -3.09 -4.68 -0.20
N ASN A 114 -4.28 -4.98 -0.72
CA ASN A 114 -4.50 -5.89 -1.83
C ASN A 114 -5.68 -5.31 -2.63
N PHE A 115 -5.38 -4.47 -3.63
CA PHE A 115 -6.41 -3.70 -4.33
C PHE A 115 -6.16 -3.67 -5.83
N ARG A 116 -7.24 -3.63 -6.61
CA ARG A 116 -7.20 -3.53 -8.06
C ARG A 116 -7.79 -2.19 -8.53
N ASP A 117 -6.93 -1.33 -9.05
CA ASP A 117 -7.32 -0.10 -9.73
C ASP A 117 -7.63 -0.40 -11.20
N THR A 118 -8.89 -0.32 -11.56
CA THR A 118 -9.39 -0.64 -12.91
C THR A 118 -9.37 0.56 -13.87
N LYS A 119 -8.80 1.69 -13.44
CA LYS A 119 -8.75 2.94 -14.21
C LYS A 119 -7.32 3.24 -14.68
N LEU A 120 -6.56 2.21 -15.02
CA LEU A 120 -5.21 2.37 -15.56
C LEU A 120 -5.32 2.78 -17.04
N ASN A 121 -4.96 4.03 -17.32
CA ASN A 121 -4.83 4.60 -18.66
C ASN A 121 -3.68 5.60 -18.66
N PHE A 122 -2.80 5.54 -19.62
CA PHE A 122 -1.64 6.44 -19.71
C PHE A 122 -1.01 6.37 -21.11
N THR A 123 -0.16 7.34 -21.42
CA THR A 123 0.70 7.30 -22.60
C THR A 123 2.14 7.01 -22.17
N TYR A 124 2.81 6.10 -22.88
CA TYR A 124 4.22 5.78 -22.64
C TYR A 124 4.98 5.66 -23.94
N GLU A 125 6.18 6.27 -23.97
CA GLU A 125 7.15 6.18 -25.05
C GLU A 125 8.43 5.57 -24.50
N SER A 126 8.96 4.53 -25.18
CA SER A 126 10.21 3.87 -24.77
C SER A 126 11.36 4.88 -24.70
N GLY A 127 12.15 4.78 -23.61
CA GLY A 127 13.28 5.67 -23.35
C GLY A 127 12.93 7.05 -22.77
N ARG A 128 11.64 7.38 -22.60
CA ARG A 128 11.24 8.60 -21.90
C ARG A 128 11.35 8.40 -20.37
N PRO A 129 12.17 9.22 -19.68
CA PRO A 129 12.27 9.12 -18.22
C PRO A 129 10.99 9.58 -17.57
N LEU A 130 10.58 8.89 -16.49
CA LEU A 130 9.50 9.33 -15.60
C LEU A 130 10.06 10.41 -14.66
N THR A 131 9.40 11.57 -14.60
CA THR A 131 9.84 12.70 -13.79
C THR A 131 8.91 12.88 -12.60
N PHE A 132 9.49 12.97 -11.40
CA PHE A 132 8.73 13.23 -10.18
C PHE A 132 8.49 14.74 -9.99
N SER A 133 7.24 15.12 -9.73
CA SER A 133 6.85 16.45 -9.31
C SER A 133 5.72 16.38 -8.27
N GLU A 134 5.84 17.16 -7.19
CA GLU A 134 4.75 17.37 -6.22
C GLU A 134 3.87 18.57 -6.60
N MET A 135 4.36 19.45 -7.48
CA MET A 135 3.75 20.74 -7.77
C MET A 135 2.80 20.69 -8.97
N GLU A 136 3.06 19.79 -9.90
CA GLU A 136 2.30 19.65 -11.13
C GLU A 136 2.18 18.19 -11.57
N MET A 137 1.19 17.93 -12.39
CA MET A 137 0.96 16.61 -13.00
C MET A 137 1.66 16.58 -14.36
N GLU A 138 2.81 15.88 -14.42
CA GLU A 138 3.58 15.72 -15.67
C GLU A 138 2.82 14.87 -16.69
N ASP A 139 2.33 13.72 -16.25
CA ASP A 139 1.52 12.79 -17.04
C ASP A 139 0.66 11.90 -16.13
N ASN A 140 -0.25 11.13 -16.73
CA ASN A 140 -1.17 10.30 -15.95
C ASN A 140 -0.48 9.07 -15.31
N LEU A 141 0.58 8.53 -15.93
CA LEU A 141 1.31 7.39 -15.35
C LEU A 141 2.00 7.82 -14.05
N THR A 142 2.76 8.91 -14.08
CA THR A 142 3.45 9.43 -12.89
C THR A 142 2.46 9.86 -11.81
N ALA A 143 1.30 10.43 -12.17
CA ALA A 143 0.26 10.73 -11.20
C ALA A 143 -0.31 9.47 -10.52
N ILE A 144 -0.56 8.40 -11.27
CA ILE A 144 -1.02 7.11 -10.72
C ILE A 144 0.03 6.51 -9.78
N LEU A 145 1.30 6.53 -10.17
CA LEU A 145 2.40 6.01 -9.36
C LEU A 145 2.58 6.84 -8.08
N ASN A 146 2.56 8.17 -8.16
CA ASN A 146 2.64 9.07 -7.02
C ASN A 146 1.50 8.82 -6.02
N PHE A 147 0.27 8.72 -6.54
CA PHE A 147 -0.89 8.44 -5.70
C PHE A 147 -0.72 7.13 -4.91
N TRP A 148 -0.37 6.04 -5.60
CA TRP A 148 -0.24 4.75 -4.94
C TRP A 148 0.99 4.66 -4.04
N ALA A 149 2.10 5.33 -4.38
CA ALA A 149 3.25 5.44 -3.48
C ALA A 149 2.86 6.11 -2.14
N TYR A 150 2.17 7.25 -2.20
CA TYR A 150 1.71 7.94 -1.01
C TYR A 150 0.64 7.14 -0.23
N MET A 151 -0.28 6.46 -0.89
CA MET A 151 -1.26 5.60 -0.23
C MET A 151 -0.59 4.40 0.47
N ILE A 152 0.40 3.76 -0.16
CA ILE A 152 1.16 2.66 0.43
C ILE A 152 1.88 3.14 1.70
N ILE A 153 2.59 4.26 1.61
CA ILE A 153 3.33 4.85 2.74
C ILE A 153 2.36 5.29 3.84
N ALA A 154 1.26 5.97 3.49
CA ALA A 154 0.28 6.44 4.46
C ALA A 154 -0.34 5.30 5.27
N MET A 155 -0.76 4.24 4.58
CA MET A 155 -1.37 3.08 5.23
C MET A 155 -0.34 2.29 6.06
N ASP A 156 0.90 2.19 5.61
CA ASP A 156 1.97 1.55 6.38
C ASP A 156 2.23 2.30 7.69
N PHE A 157 2.38 3.63 7.63
CA PHE A 157 2.58 4.46 8.83
C PHE A 157 1.41 4.38 9.80
N ASP A 158 0.16 4.33 9.32
CA ASP A 158 -1.02 4.12 10.16
C ASP A 158 -1.00 2.78 10.91
N THR A 159 -0.24 1.78 10.45
CA THR A 159 -0.09 0.51 11.16
C THR A 159 0.90 0.57 12.32
N PHE A 160 1.75 1.61 12.41
CA PHE A 160 2.74 1.80 13.47
C PHE A 160 2.33 2.88 14.46
N GLU A 161 1.68 3.95 14.00
CA GLU A 161 1.23 5.09 14.79
C GLU A 161 -0.17 5.52 14.36
N LEU A 162 -1.03 5.80 15.35
CA LEU A 162 -2.38 6.28 15.07
C LEU A 162 -2.32 7.60 14.29
N LYS A 163 -2.85 7.59 13.05
CA LYS A 163 -2.80 8.72 12.11
C LYS A 163 -1.38 9.12 11.69
N GLY A 164 -0.39 8.24 11.84
CA GLY A 164 0.97 8.48 11.35
C GLY A 164 1.04 8.75 9.84
N GLY A 165 0.05 8.27 9.08
CA GLY A 165 -0.07 8.48 7.65
C GLY A 165 -0.58 9.87 7.21
N ASP A 166 -1.04 10.75 8.11
CA ASP A 166 -1.64 12.06 7.76
C ASP A 166 -0.85 12.85 6.70
N PRO A 167 0.48 13.06 6.83
CA PRO A 167 1.23 13.84 5.86
C PRO A 167 1.20 13.24 4.43
N TYR A 168 1.08 11.93 4.34
CA TYR A 168 1.11 11.22 3.05
C TYR A 168 -0.27 11.14 2.41
N TYR A 169 -1.34 11.04 3.21
CA TYR A 169 -2.71 11.25 2.69
C TYR A 169 -2.89 12.66 2.15
N GLU A 170 -2.28 13.69 2.76
CA GLU A 170 -2.30 15.06 2.26
C GLU A 170 -1.59 15.17 0.90
N ARG A 171 -0.45 14.48 0.72
CA ARG A 171 0.25 14.41 -0.57
C ARG A 171 -0.57 13.65 -1.62
N ALA A 172 -1.19 12.53 -1.26
CA ALA A 172 -2.11 11.82 -2.14
C ALA A 172 -3.31 12.71 -2.55
N ALA A 173 -3.84 13.51 -1.61
CA ALA A 173 -4.91 14.47 -1.89
C ALA A 173 -4.46 15.57 -2.86
N ASN A 174 -3.21 16.03 -2.78
CA ASN A 174 -2.65 16.96 -3.75
C ASN A 174 -2.60 16.36 -5.15
N VAL A 175 -2.15 15.10 -5.29
CA VAL A 175 -2.15 14.40 -6.58
C VAL A 175 -3.57 14.32 -7.16
N VAL A 176 -4.56 13.89 -6.36
CA VAL A 176 -5.96 13.84 -6.79
C VAL A 176 -6.45 15.21 -7.23
N ARG A 177 -6.16 16.27 -6.47
CA ARG A 177 -6.57 17.65 -6.80
C ARG A 177 -5.99 18.13 -8.14
N LEU A 178 -4.73 17.84 -8.41
CA LEU A 178 -4.09 18.19 -9.67
C LEU A 178 -4.71 17.40 -10.83
N ALA A 179 -4.89 16.10 -10.65
CA ALA A 179 -5.40 15.19 -11.68
C ALA A 179 -6.90 15.42 -12.00
N GLN A 180 -7.71 15.85 -11.03
CA GLN A 180 -9.13 16.20 -11.27
C GLN A 180 -9.34 17.34 -12.27
N SER A 181 -8.35 18.20 -12.45
CA SER A 181 -8.40 19.30 -13.43
C SER A 181 -8.18 18.84 -14.87
N THR A 182 -7.78 17.59 -15.06
CA THR A 182 -7.49 17.01 -16.37
C THR A 182 -8.70 16.21 -16.91
N SER A 183 -8.58 15.71 -18.15
CA SER A 183 -9.56 14.80 -18.76
C SER A 183 -9.32 13.33 -18.41
N GLU A 184 -8.28 13.03 -17.61
CA GLU A 184 -7.89 11.67 -17.28
C GLU A 184 -8.92 10.98 -16.38
N THR A 185 -9.11 9.66 -16.59
CA THR A 185 -10.11 8.88 -15.86
C THR A 185 -9.58 8.39 -14.51
N GLY A 186 -10.52 8.14 -13.58
CA GLY A 186 -10.19 7.55 -12.27
C GLY A 186 -9.85 8.55 -11.18
N TRP A 187 -10.03 9.87 -11.42
CA TRP A 187 -9.68 10.92 -10.47
C TRP A 187 -10.87 11.75 -9.95
N LYS A 188 -11.98 11.78 -10.69
CA LYS A 188 -13.11 12.64 -10.35
C LYS A 188 -13.92 12.06 -9.19
N ALA A 189 -14.24 12.93 -8.23
CA ALA A 189 -15.13 12.59 -7.13
C ALA A 189 -16.52 12.18 -7.64
N PHE A 190 -17.14 11.20 -6.99
CA PHE A 190 -18.50 10.71 -7.26
C PHE A 190 -18.72 10.06 -8.65
N GLU A 191 -17.68 9.89 -9.46
CA GLU A 191 -17.78 9.20 -10.74
C GLU A 191 -17.81 7.66 -10.57
N ASP A 192 -17.08 7.17 -9.59
CA ASP A 192 -16.94 5.75 -9.31
C ASP A 192 -16.62 5.54 -7.81
N ASN A 193 -17.18 4.49 -7.20
CA ASN A 193 -16.96 4.21 -5.78
C ASN A 193 -15.62 3.53 -5.49
N THR A 194 -14.86 3.17 -6.52
CA THR A 194 -13.58 2.44 -6.40
C THR A 194 -12.41 3.16 -7.07
N ASN A 195 -12.63 4.34 -7.64
CA ASN A 195 -11.56 5.13 -8.22
C ASN A 195 -10.64 5.75 -7.16
N ARG A 196 -9.53 6.36 -7.57
CA ARG A 196 -8.51 6.91 -6.66
C ARG A 196 -9.05 8.00 -5.73
N SER A 197 -9.99 8.84 -6.22
CA SER A 197 -10.66 9.82 -5.37
C SER A 197 -11.51 9.15 -4.27
N ALA A 198 -12.23 8.09 -4.60
CA ALA A 198 -13.01 7.31 -3.63
C ALA A 198 -12.10 6.57 -2.65
N VAL A 199 -10.97 6.00 -3.12
CA VAL A 199 -9.97 5.37 -2.25
C VAL A 199 -9.41 6.37 -1.26
N LEU A 200 -8.97 7.55 -1.70
CA LEU A 200 -8.48 8.60 -0.80
C LEU A 200 -9.55 8.98 0.23
N SER A 201 -10.78 9.26 -0.22
CA SER A 201 -11.88 9.66 0.67
C SER A 201 -12.18 8.59 1.72
N ALA A 202 -12.03 7.31 1.38
CA ALA A 202 -12.26 6.21 2.31
C ALA A 202 -11.31 6.19 3.52
N PHE A 203 -10.16 6.86 3.45
CA PHE A 203 -9.19 6.98 4.55
C PHE A 203 -9.10 8.39 5.13
N THR A 204 -9.74 9.39 4.51
CA THR A 204 -9.66 10.79 4.96
C THR A 204 -11.01 11.37 5.42
N ASP A 205 -12.15 10.77 5.05
CA ASP A 205 -13.48 11.19 5.48
C ASP A 205 -13.72 10.83 6.96
N THR A 206 -14.37 11.72 7.67
CA THR A 206 -14.77 11.53 9.08
C THR A 206 -15.72 10.36 9.29
N LYS A 207 -16.57 10.03 8.31
CA LYS A 207 -17.50 8.88 8.38
C LYS A 207 -16.79 7.54 8.41
N THR A 208 -15.65 7.46 7.76
CA THR A 208 -14.83 6.25 7.66
C THR A 208 -13.57 6.30 8.55
N ALA A 209 -13.39 7.37 9.32
CA ALA A 209 -12.25 7.52 10.24
C ALA A 209 -11.95 6.30 11.14
N PRO A 210 -12.94 5.48 11.58
CA PRO A 210 -12.64 4.26 12.33
C PRO A 210 -11.74 3.27 11.60
N ILE A 211 -11.62 3.30 10.25
CA ILE A 211 -10.73 2.40 9.52
C ILE A 211 -9.26 2.61 9.88
N ARG A 212 -8.83 3.86 10.09
CA ARG A 212 -7.44 4.17 10.45
C ARG A 212 -7.12 3.78 11.89
N GLN A 213 -8.07 3.98 12.81
CA GLN A 213 -7.95 3.43 14.17
C GLN A 213 -7.80 1.92 14.11
N MET A 214 -8.60 1.26 13.26
CA MET A 214 -8.55 -0.19 13.10
C MET A 214 -7.21 -0.65 12.51
N LEU A 215 -6.60 0.07 11.54
CA LEU A 215 -5.29 -0.25 11.02
C LEU A 215 -4.23 -0.28 12.14
N TYR A 216 -4.21 0.75 13.00
CA TYR A 216 -3.31 0.82 14.14
C TYR A 216 -3.55 -0.30 15.16
N ASP A 217 -4.79 -0.45 15.62
CA ASP A 217 -5.12 -1.41 16.66
C ASP A 217 -4.92 -2.86 16.18
N TYR A 218 -5.29 -3.15 14.94
CA TYR A 218 -5.12 -4.47 14.36
C TYR A 218 -3.64 -4.88 14.27
N HIS A 219 -2.78 -3.99 13.77
CA HIS A 219 -1.38 -4.32 13.52
C HIS A 219 -0.52 -4.12 14.77
N ARG A 220 -0.47 -2.87 15.30
CA ARG A 220 0.43 -2.53 16.38
C ARG A 220 0.01 -3.10 17.72
N MET A 221 -1.29 -2.99 18.01
CA MET A 221 -1.84 -3.42 19.31
C MET A 221 -2.37 -4.85 19.28
N GLY A 222 -2.61 -5.42 18.11
CA GLY A 222 -3.06 -6.78 17.89
C GLY A 222 -1.93 -7.71 17.45
N LEU A 223 -1.60 -7.75 16.17
CA LEU A 223 -0.62 -8.70 15.60
C LEU A 223 0.76 -8.61 16.26
N ASP A 224 1.31 -7.40 16.42
CA ASP A 224 2.64 -7.20 17.02
C ASP A 224 2.69 -7.63 18.50
N GLN A 225 1.55 -7.69 19.20
CA GLN A 225 1.48 -8.13 20.59
C GLN A 225 1.32 -9.65 20.73
N MET A 226 1.00 -10.37 19.66
CA MET A 226 0.84 -11.83 19.72
C MET A 226 2.15 -12.56 20.05
N VAL A 227 3.30 -11.97 19.81
CA VAL A 227 4.60 -12.52 20.23
C VAL A 227 4.72 -12.62 21.76
N VAL A 228 4.06 -11.72 22.48
CA VAL A 228 4.05 -11.73 23.95
C VAL A 228 2.90 -12.59 24.49
N THR A 229 1.70 -12.38 23.97
CA THR A 229 0.48 -13.08 24.38
C THR A 229 -0.50 -13.16 23.23
N VAL A 230 -0.66 -14.35 22.64
CA VAL A 230 -1.56 -14.59 21.49
C VAL A 230 -3.00 -14.18 21.84
N ASP A 231 -3.50 -14.59 23.02
CA ASP A 231 -4.88 -14.30 23.42
C ASP A 231 -5.16 -12.81 23.58
N LYS A 232 -4.19 -12.03 24.11
CA LYS A 232 -4.33 -10.58 24.23
C LYS A 232 -4.35 -9.90 22.85
N GLY A 233 -3.42 -10.28 21.98
CA GLY A 233 -3.38 -9.73 20.61
C GLY A 233 -4.66 -10.07 19.85
N ARG A 234 -5.14 -11.31 19.93
CA ARG A 234 -6.39 -11.74 19.30
C ARG A 234 -7.62 -11.01 19.85
N SER A 235 -7.71 -10.83 21.19
CA SER A 235 -8.78 -10.05 21.82
C SER A 235 -8.80 -8.60 21.34
N THR A 236 -7.63 -7.96 21.15
CA THR A 236 -7.55 -6.62 20.59
C THR A 236 -8.07 -6.58 19.14
N ILE A 237 -7.69 -7.58 18.32
CA ILE A 237 -8.19 -7.70 16.95
C ILE A 237 -9.72 -7.87 16.97
N THR A 238 -10.26 -8.76 17.80
CA THR A 238 -11.71 -8.96 17.95
C THR A 238 -12.43 -7.63 18.23
N HIS A 239 -11.92 -6.87 19.19
CA HIS A 239 -12.54 -5.58 19.57
C HIS A 239 -12.49 -4.56 18.44
N THR A 240 -11.36 -4.48 17.71
CA THR A 240 -11.23 -3.49 16.62
C THR A 240 -12.12 -3.81 15.42
N LEU A 241 -12.53 -5.07 15.21
CA LEU A 241 -13.46 -5.46 14.14
C LEU A 241 -14.86 -4.81 14.29
N GLU A 242 -15.25 -4.37 15.49
CA GLU A 242 -16.49 -3.60 15.69
C GLU A 242 -16.52 -2.31 14.84
N ASN A 243 -15.35 -1.77 14.50
CA ASN A 243 -15.26 -0.58 13.65
C ASN A 243 -15.73 -0.84 12.22
N LEU A 244 -15.66 -2.08 11.73
CA LEU A 244 -16.22 -2.43 10.41
C LEU A 244 -17.74 -2.23 10.39
N ALA A 245 -18.46 -2.69 11.40
CA ALA A 245 -19.91 -2.48 11.51
C ALA A 245 -20.25 -0.99 11.58
N LYS A 246 -19.52 -0.20 12.37
CA LYS A 246 -19.70 1.26 12.46
C LYS A 246 -19.53 1.97 11.11
N ILE A 247 -18.54 1.55 10.32
CA ILE A 247 -18.32 2.09 8.97
C ILE A 247 -19.44 1.61 8.04
N TYR A 248 -19.80 0.33 8.10
CA TYR A 248 -20.84 -0.26 7.26
C TYR A 248 -22.19 0.44 7.45
N ASP A 249 -22.56 0.77 8.69
CA ASP A 249 -23.82 1.43 9.01
C ASP A 249 -23.93 2.84 8.38
N VAL A 250 -22.84 3.56 8.22
CA VAL A 250 -22.84 4.96 7.73
C VAL A 250 -22.32 5.10 6.29
N ALA A 251 -21.53 4.15 5.81
CA ALA A 251 -20.90 4.17 4.50
C ALA A 251 -20.73 2.74 3.93
N PRO A 252 -21.84 1.99 3.68
CA PRO A 252 -21.79 0.57 3.28
C PRO A 252 -21.10 0.33 1.94
N LEU A 253 -21.00 1.35 1.10
CA LEU A 253 -20.33 1.28 -0.21
C LEU A 253 -18.89 1.82 -0.18
N SER A 254 -18.36 2.15 0.99
CA SER A 254 -16.99 2.65 1.09
C SER A 254 -15.98 1.57 0.67
N VAL A 255 -15.06 1.96 -0.21
CA VAL A 255 -14.03 1.06 -0.74
C VAL A 255 -13.07 0.53 0.35
N CYS A 256 -12.93 1.23 1.49
CA CYS A 256 -12.09 0.73 2.60
C CYS A 256 -12.61 -0.61 3.15
N LEU A 257 -13.92 -0.87 3.12
CA LEU A 257 -14.48 -2.16 3.51
C LEU A 257 -14.01 -3.27 2.55
N THR A 258 -14.05 -3.01 1.25
CA THR A 258 -13.54 -3.95 0.24
C THR A 258 -12.03 -4.16 0.37
N MET A 259 -11.26 -3.09 0.55
CA MET A 259 -9.81 -3.17 0.74
C MET A 259 -9.43 -3.98 1.98
N PHE A 260 -10.14 -3.77 3.09
CA PHE A 260 -9.94 -4.58 4.30
C PHE A 260 -10.28 -6.05 4.06
N LYS A 261 -11.42 -6.33 3.44
CA LYS A 261 -11.85 -7.68 3.08
C LYS A 261 -10.76 -8.42 2.29
N ASP A 262 -10.27 -7.80 1.22
CA ASP A 262 -9.35 -8.42 0.27
C ASP A 262 -7.93 -8.59 0.87
N ALA A 263 -7.55 -7.76 1.84
CA ALA A 263 -6.27 -7.88 2.53
C ALA A 263 -6.31 -8.81 3.76
N LYS A 264 -7.47 -8.93 4.47
CA LYS A 264 -7.49 -9.46 5.84
C LYS A 264 -8.36 -10.70 6.08
N LEU A 265 -9.31 -11.02 5.20
CA LEU A 265 -10.26 -12.08 5.53
C LEU A 265 -9.59 -13.46 5.73
N ASP A 266 -8.60 -13.83 4.90
CA ASP A 266 -7.86 -15.09 5.06
C ASP A 266 -6.97 -15.08 6.32
N GLU A 267 -6.38 -13.93 6.62
CA GLU A 267 -5.60 -13.76 7.85
C GLU A 267 -6.49 -13.95 9.08
N LEU A 268 -7.70 -13.38 9.09
CA LEU A 268 -8.65 -13.55 10.17
C LEU A 268 -9.10 -15.01 10.33
N VAL A 269 -9.39 -15.72 9.25
CA VAL A 269 -9.67 -17.16 9.30
C VAL A 269 -8.55 -17.91 10.01
N ASN A 270 -7.29 -17.61 9.67
CA ASN A 270 -6.13 -18.25 10.28
C ASN A 270 -5.94 -17.86 11.77
N ILE A 271 -6.10 -16.58 12.12
CA ILE A 271 -6.00 -16.08 13.50
C ILE A 271 -6.98 -16.79 14.42
N TYR A 272 -8.23 -16.96 13.95
CA TYR A 272 -9.29 -17.54 14.77
C TYR A 272 -9.39 -19.06 14.67
N SER A 273 -8.62 -19.72 13.83
CA SER A 273 -8.64 -21.18 13.65
C SER A 273 -8.48 -21.94 14.99
N LYS A 274 -7.66 -21.40 15.91
CA LYS A 274 -7.37 -21.97 17.25
C LYS A 274 -8.06 -21.22 18.40
N ALA A 275 -8.97 -20.32 18.13
CA ALA A 275 -9.76 -19.61 19.13
C ALA A 275 -10.79 -20.54 19.78
N ASN A 276 -11.33 -20.16 20.95
CA ASN A 276 -12.45 -20.86 21.56
C ASN A 276 -13.75 -20.63 20.75
N THR A 277 -14.76 -21.50 20.98
CA THR A 277 -16.00 -21.48 20.22
C THR A 277 -16.75 -20.15 20.31
N THR A 278 -16.83 -19.56 21.51
CA THR A 278 -17.53 -18.29 21.73
C THR A 278 -16.88 -17.14 20.94
N GLU A 279 -15.54 -17.08 20.94
CA GLU A 279 -14.79 -16.07 20.18
C GLU A 279 -14.97 -16.27 18.67
N LYS A 280 -14.93 -17.51 18.18
CA LYS A 280 -15.18 -17.85 16.77
C LYS A 280 -16.58 -17.42 16.32
N GLU A 281 -17.59 -17.71 17.11
CA GLU A 281 -18.99 -17.32 16.81
C GLU A 281 -19.15 -15.82 16.76
N SER A 282 -18.63 -15.10 17.76
CA SER A 282 -18.70 -13.63 17.82
C SER A 282 -18.03 -12.97 16.62
N VAL A 283 -16.82 -13.41 16.24
CA VAL A 283 -16.10 -12.86 15.10
C VAL A 283 -16.80 -13.20 13.78
N TYR A 284 -17.30 -14.42 13.64
CA TYR A 284 -18.08 -14.80 12.47
C TYR A 284 -19.31 -13.89 12.30
N GLU A 285 -20.07 -13.65 13.36
CA GLU A 285 -21.27 -12.80 13.29
C GLU A 285 -20.94 -11.36 12.90
N MET A 286 -19.90 -10.77 13.51
CA MET A 286 -19.45 -9.42 13.14
C MET A 286 -19.02 -9.32 11.68
N LEU A 287 -18.25 -10.28 11.19
CA LEU A 287 -17.79 -10.26 9.80
C LEU A 287 -18.94 -10.58 8.82
N TYR A 288 -19.85 -11.48 9.18
CA TYR A 288 -20.99 -11.83 8.35
C TYR A 288 -21.96 -10.66 8.17
N GLN A 289 -22.15 -9.81 9.19
CA GLN A 289 -22.95 -8.60 9.09
C GLN A 289 -22.43 -7.67 7.97
N VAL A 290 -21.12 -7.55 7.84
CA VAL A 290 -20.49 -6.64 6.86
C VAL A 290 -20.25 -7.32 5.50
N TYR A 291 -19.92 -8.62 5.50
CA TYR A 291 -19.54 -9.39 4.32
C TYR A 291 -20.38 -10.66 4.12
N PRO A 292 -21.71 -10.57 3.98
CA PRO A 292 -22.57 -11.75 3.85
C PRO A 292 -22.27 -12.57 2.59
N SER A 293 -21.76 -11.97 1.54
CA SER A 293 -21.34 -12.67 0.32
C SER A 293 -20.14 -13.60 0.52
N GLU A 294 -19.34 -13.38 1.56
CA GLU A 294 -18.15 -14.17 1.92
C GLU A 294 -18.47 -15.34 2.87
N ASN A 295 -19.75 -15.68 3.06
CA ASN A 295 -20.18 -16.67 4.04
C ASN A 295 -19.38 -17.97 4.01
N LYS A 296 -19.16 -18.53 2.81
CA LYS A 296 -18.39 -19.77 2.65
C LYS A 296 -16.97 -19.68 3.21
N ARG A 297 -16.34 -18.53 3.09
CA ARG A 297 -15.01 -18.25 3.60
C ARG A 297 -15.05 -18.03 5.11
N LEU A 298 -16.04 -17.28 5.60
CA LEU A 298 -16.22 -16.99 7.01
C LEU A 298 -16.59 -18.23 7.84
N GLU A 299 -17.34 -19.19 7.28
CA GLU A 299 -17.63 -20.46 7.96
C GLU A 299 -16.38 -21.25 8.35
N GLN A 300 -15.25 -21.03 7.68
CA GLN A 300 -13.97 -21.65 8.06
C GLN A 300 -13.49 -21.19 9.43
N ILE A 301 -13.90 -20.00 9.91
CA ILE A 301 -13.60 -19.51 11.27
C ILE A 301 -14.21 -20.47 12.31
N LYS A 302 -15.43 -20.97 12.07
CA LYS A 302 -16.15 -21.86 12.99
C LYS A 302 -15.65 -23.32 12.99
N GLN A 303 -14.94 -23.71 11.94
CA GLN A 303 -14.44 -25.08 11.84
C GLN A 303 -13.40 -25.34 12.92
N GLN A 304 -13.47 -26.52 13.55
CA GLN A 304 -12.40 -26.98 14.44
C GLN A 304 -11.17 -27.29 13.61
N SER A 305 -9.99 -26.84 14.08
CA SER A 305 -8.74 -27.29 13.49
C SER A 305 -8.70 -28.82 13.61
N SER A 306 -8.75 -29.51 12.47
CA SER A 306 -8.43 -30.93 12.43
C SER A 306 -7.01 -31.09 12.93
N ASN A 307 -6.83 -31.70 14.13
CA ASN A 307 -5.53 -32.05 14.67
C ASN A 307 -4.80 -33.04 13.78
#